data_5fd6faec4b0ed8dca48ddf7a1d0ddfdb
#
_entry.id   5fd6faec4b0ed8dca48ddf7a1d0ddfdb
#
_cell.length_a   1.000
_cell.length_b   1.000
_cell.length_c   1.000
_cell.angle_alpha   90.00
_cell.angle_beta   90.00
_cell.angle_gamma   90.00
#
_symmetry.space_group_name_H-M   'P 1'
#
loop_
_entity.id
_entity.type
_entity.pdbx_description
1 polymer ?
#
loop_
_entity_poly.entity_id
_entity_poly.type
_entity_poly.pdbx_seq_one_letter_code
_entity_poly.pdbx_strand_id
1 'polypeptide(L)'
;MLNIPHLLTDELSLKPFQIQNALELFAEGATVPFIARYRKERTGEMDETQLRNLFDRYTYLTELEERKQSVLEAIAQQDKLTDALRAKIEACLQKNELEDLYLPYRPKRRTRAAIAREKGLEPLAIWIKSLNHSKAEGRSLEEEAAKYISAEKGVPTVEAALSGASDILAEEVADTAKHRTFLREYLMEAGILTSRIKPDHAEGSTKFEMYRNYQTKVKTVAPHNLLALYRGETEGILEVALEFDRDAVLAHLESEEIHTKVKPVREFYRTMVQDAFDRLMKNSLITEVRTAKKQAADVESIKTFEANLRELLLAAPAGMKPTLAIDPGFRTGCKVVALDQTGQFLKYQTIFPHQSAEQRKQAARTLTDLIQTYQIELVAIGNGTAGRETDEFVKEVLQTLERKPVSVIVNEAGASVYSASEVAIAEFPDQDITVRGSVSIGRRLQDPLAELVKIDPKSIGVGQYQHDVDQKLLKK
;
A
#
# COMPACT_ATOMS: atom_id res chain seq x y z
N MET A 1 8.42 -5.74 30.31
CA MET A 1 7.16 -5.84 29.52
C MET A 1 6.44 -4.51 29.57
N LEU A 2 5.95 -4.06 28.43
CA LEU A 2 5.13 -2.84 28.33
C LEU A 2 3.81 -3.02 29.08
N ASN A 3 3.39 -1.99 29.80
CA ASN A 3 2.01 -1.93 30.28
C ASN A 3 1.11 -1.45 29.13
N ILE A 4 0.73 -2.39 28.26
CA ILE A 4 -0.05 -2.11 27.03
C ILE A 4 -1.35 -1.34 27.36
N PRO A 5 -2.17 -1.70 28.35
CA PRO A 5 -3.36 -0.94 28.70
C PRO A 5 -3.09 0.53 29.05
N HIS A 6 -2.03 0.81 29.80
CA HIS A 6 -1.64 2.19 30.15
C HIS A 6 -1.20 2.98 28.92
N LEU A 7 -0.37 2.38 28.07
CA LEU A 7 0.08 3.02 26.82
C LEU A 7 -1.09 3.35 25.88
N LEU A 8 -2.05 2.43 25.75
CA LEU A 8 -3.27 2.65 24.95
C LEU A 8 -4.14 3.77 25.53
N THR A 9 -4.19 3.92 26.86
CA THR A 9 -4.89 5.02 27.52
C THR A 9 -4.32 6.37 27.08
N ASP A 10 -3.00 6.50 27.11
CA ASP A 10 -2.31 7.74 26.76
C ASP A 10 -2.39 8.04 25.26
N GLU A 11 -2.12 7.04 24.41
CA GLU A 11 -2.10 7.20 22.94
C GLU A 11 -3.49 7.50 22.35
N LEU A 12 -4.54 6.84 22.85
CA LEU A 12 -5.88 6.94 22.27
C LEU A 12 -6.80 7.92 23.01
N SER A 13 -6.31 8.53 24.10
CA SER A 13 -7.08 9.44 24.96
C SER A 13 -8.40 8.82 25.45
N LEU A 14 -8.37 7.51 25.73
CA LEU A 14 -9.50 6.75 26.28
C LEU A 14 -9.34 6.55 27.78
N LYS A 15 -10.45 6.32 28.47
CA LYS A 15 -10.41 6.06 29.92
C LYS A 15 -9.93 4.63 30.20
N PRO A 16 -9.19 4.38 31.30
CA PRO A 16 -8.67 3.05 31.62
C PRO A 16 -9.73 1.94 31.64
N PHE A 17 -10.92 2.22 32.19
CA PHE A 17 -12.01 1.24 32.23
C PHE A 17 -12.56 0.91 30.85
N GLN A 18 -12.57 1.87 29.91
CA GLN A 18 -13.02 1.65 28.52
C GLN A 18 -12.10 0.67 27.82
N ILE A 19 -10.80 0.88 27.98
CA ILE A 19 -9.78 -0.02 27.40
C ILE A 19 -9.89 -1.40 28.01
N GLN A 20 -9.89 -1.53 29.35
CA GLN A 20 -9.97 -2.81 30.01
C GLN A 20 -11.21 -3.61 29.57
N ASN A 21 -12.40 -3.00 29.63
CA ASN A 21 -13.64 -3.67 29.24
C ASN A 21 -13.68 -4.07 27.76
N ALA A 22 -13.13 -3.23 26.87
CA ALA A 22 -13.05 -3.55 25.46
C ALA A 22 -12.07 -4.73 25.20
N LEU A 23 -10.90 -4.74 25.86
CA LEU A 23 -9.93 -5.84 25.73
C LEU A 23 -10.49 -7.17 26.28
N GLU A 24 -11.26 -7.14 27.39
CA GLU A 24 -11.96 -8.33 27.89
C GLU A 24 -12.94 -8.87 26.85
N LEU A 25 -13.74 -8.00 26.23
CA LEU A 25 -14.70 -8.39 25.19
C LEU A 25 -13.99 -8.94 23.94
N PHE A 26 -12.85 -8.39 23.54
CA PHE A 26 -12.04 -8.95 22.46
C PHE A 26 -11.48 -10.33 22.80
N ALA A 27 -11.03 -10.54 24.04
CA ALA A 27 -10.56 -11.84 24.52
C ALA A 27 -11.69 -12.90 24.57
N GLU A 28 -12.93 -12.47 24.80
CA GLU A 28 -14.14 -13.31 24.69
C GLU A 28 -14.49 -13.65 23.22
N GLY A 29 -13.77 -13.11 22.23
CA GLY A 29 -14.02 -13.33 20.81
C GLY A 29 -15.05 -12.38 20.18
N ALA A 30 -15.48 -11.32 20.90
CA ALA A 30 -16.44 -10.36 20.38
C ALA A 30 -15.80 -9.49 19.28
N THR A 31 -16.53 -9.29 18.19
CA THR A 31 -16.09 -8.41 17.09
C THR A 31 -16.36 -6.94 17.35
N VAL A 32 -15.58 -6.05 16.72
CA VAL A 32 -15.80 -4.58 16.83
C VAL A 32 -17.24 -4.17 16.55
N PRO A 33 -17.91 -4.62 15.46
CA PRO A 33 -19.30 -4.28 15.21
C PRO A 33 -20.27 -4.79 16.29
N PHE A 34 -20.00 -5.98 16.84
CA PHE A 34 -20.81 -6.54 17.92
C PHE A 34 -20.70 -5.70 19.19
N ILE A 35 -19.48 -5.31 19.58
CA ILE A 35 -19.25 -4.49 20.77
C ILE A 35 -19.90 -3.12 20.61
N ALA A 36 -19.65 -2.45 19.48
CA ALA A 36 -20.21 -1.12 19.21
C ALA A 36 -21.73 -1.08 19.23
N ARG A 37 -22.40 -2.20 18.88
CA ARG A 37 -23.84 -2.29 18.79
C ARG A 37 -24.52 -2.82 20.07
N TYR A 38 -23.93 -3.86 20.69
CA TYR A 38 -24.59 -4.63 21.73
C TYR A 38 -23.91 -4.57 23.10
N ARG A 39 -22.74 -3.95 23.20
CA ARG A 39 -21.96 -3.81 24.45
C ARG A 39 -21.45 -2.40 24.70
N LYS A 40 -22.12 -1.42 24.11
CA LYS A 40 -21.74 -0.01 24.13
C LYS A 40 -21.67 0.53 25.57
N GLU A 41 -22.64 0.19 26.42
CA GLU A 41 -22.64 0.53 27.82
C GLU A 41 -21.43 0.00 28.59
N ARG A 42 -21.00 -1.25 28.31
CA ARG A 42 -19.81 -1.86 28.94
C ARG A 42 -18.53 -1.10 28.61
N THR A 43 -18.43 -0.58 27.38
CA THR A 43 -17.26 0.16 26.90
C THR A 43 -17.33 1.65 27.13
N GLY A 44 -18.32 2.15 27.88
CA GLY A 44 -18.48 3.58 28.15
C GLY A 44 -18.73 4.39 26.88
N GLU A 45 -19.67 3.93 26.05
CA GLU A 45 -20.16 4.57 24.83
C GLU A 45 -19.12 4.69 23.71
N MET A 46 -18.10 3.81 23.67
CA MET A 46 -17.15 3.79 22.55
C MET A 46 -17.86 3.50 21.23
N ASP A 47 -17.51 4.27 20.20
CA ASP A 47 -17.96 4.04 18.84
C ASP A 47 -17.10 2.98 18.12
N GLU A 48 -17.53 2.57 16.94
CA GLU A 48 -16.81 1.57 16.14
C GLU A 48 -15.43 2.01 15.69
N THR A 49 -15.19 3.30 15.50
CA THR A 49 -13.89 3.85 15.11
C THR A 49 -12.89 3.77 16.27
N GLN A 50 -13.35 4.17 17.47
CA GLN A 50 -12.55 4.07 18.69
C GLN A 50 -12.18 2.61 18.99
N LEU A 51 -13.16 1.70 18.90
CA LEU A 51 -12.95 0.27 19.13
C LEU A 51 -12.00 -0.34 18.10
N ARG A 52 -12.10 0.05 16.82
CA ARG A 52 -11.21 -0.41 15.76
C ARG A 52 -9.78 0.08 15.98
N ASN A 53 -9.59 1.36 16.25
CA ASN A 53 -8.29 1.93 16.55
C ASN A 53 -7.65 1.26 17.77
N LEU A 54 -8.42 1.00 18.81
CA LEU A 54 -7.99 0.28 20.00
C LEU A 54 -7.56 -1.15 19.64
N PHE A 55 -8.37 -1.89 18.90
CA PHE A 55 -8.10 -3.26 18.50
C PHE A 55 -6.83 -3.38 17.64
N ASP A 56 -6.70 -2.53 16.63
CA ASP A 56 -5.55 -2.53 15.72
C ASP A 56 -4.27 -2.16 16.47
N ARG A 57 -4.31 -1.16 17.36
CA ARG A 57 -3.15 -0.76 18.16
C ARG A 57 -2.78 -1.80 19.21
N TYR A 58 -3.75 -2.39 19.86
CA TYR A 58 -3.55 -3.49 20.81
C TYR A 58 -2.89 -4.70 20.13
N THR A 59 -3.41 -5.10 18.98
CA THR A 59 -2.84 -6.20 18.19
C THR A 59 -1.38 -5.92 17.82
N TYR A 60 -1.10 -4.71 17.31
CA TYR A 60 0.27 -4.30 16.99
C TYR A 60 1.21 -4.37 18.19
N LEU A 61 0.80 -3.85 19.35
CA LEU A 61 1.64 -3.84 20.56
C LEU A 61 1.84 -5.25 21.12
N THR A 62 0.84 -6.10 21.03
CA THR A 62 0.96 -7.52 21.45
C THR A 62 1.94 -8.26 20.57
N GLU A 63 1.81 -8.16 19.24
CA GLU A 63 2.76 -8.76 18.29
C GLU A 63 4.17 -8.21 18.47
N LEU A 64 4.30 -6.91 18.81
CA LEU A 64 5.60 -6.30 19.11
C LEU A 64 6.22 -6.88 20.38
N GLU A 65 5.45 -7.07 21.45
CA GLU A 65 5.95 -7.68 22.69
C GLU A 65 6.36 -9.14 22.49
N GLU A 66 5.57 -9.94 21.77
CA GLU A 66 5.93 -11.30 21.40
C GLU A 66 7.25 -11.32 20.60
N ARG A 67 7.38 -10.39 19.67
CA ARG A 67 8.62 -10.27 18.88
C ARG A 67 9.81 -9.86 19.73
N LYS A 68 9.65 -8.93 20.70
CA LYS A 68 10.70 -8.56 21.66
C LYS A 68 11.17 -9.76 22.45
N GLN A 69 10.26 -10.59 22.97
CA GLN A 69 10.61 -11.79 23.71
C GLN A 69 11.45 -12.74 22.85
N SER A 70 11.01 -13.02 21.63
CA SER A 70 11.75 -13.86 20.67
C SER A 70 13.16 -13.30 20.38
N VAL A 71 13.29 -11.98 20.26
CA VAL A 71 14.57 -11.30 20.02
C VAL A 71 15.47 -11.41 21.26
N LEU A 72 14.95 -11.14 22.45
CA LEU A 72 15.72 -11.25 23.71
C LEU A 72 16.23 -12.68 23.93
N GLU A 73 15.38 -13.69 23.70
CA GLU A 73 15.76 -15.10 23.80
C GLU A 73 16.87 -15.46 22.78
N ALA A 74 16.73 -15.03 21.54
CA ALA A 74 17.70 -15.31 20.49
C ALA A 74 19.07 -14.67 20.76
N ILE A 75 19.11 -13.48 21.38
CA ILE A 75 20.36 -12.80 21.78
C ILE A 75 20.96 -13.45 23.04
N ALA A 76 20.11 -13.84 24.00
CA ALA A 76 20.55 -14.53 25.22
C ALA A 76 21.19 -15.88 24.90
N GLN A 77 20.65 -16.65 23.95
CA GLN A 77 21.24 -17.92 23.50
C GLN A 77 22.64 -17.77 22.90
N GLN A 78 23.02 -16.55 22.50
CA GLN A 78 24.35 -16.23 21.97
C GLN A 78 25.30 -15.66 23.05
N ASP A 79 24.88 -15.61 24.33
CA ASP A 79 25.60 -14.98 25.42
C ASP A 79 26.00 -13.50 25.19
N LYS A 80 25.19 -12.80 24.37
CA LYS A 80 25.45 -11.40 23.96
C LYS A 80 24.45 -10.39 24.52
N LEU A 81 23.48 -10.83 25.33
CA LEU A 81 22.48 -9.95 25.93
C LEU A 81 23.03 -9.19 27.14
N THR A 82 23.27 -7.90 26.94
CA THR A 82 23.66 -6.99 28.05
C THR A 82 22.42 -6.30 28.62
N ASP A 83 22.52 -5.82 29.89
CA ASP A 83 21.42 -5.08 30.54
C ASP A 83 21.03 -3.81 29.76
N ALA A 84 22.02 -3.10 29.20
CA ALA A 84 21.80 -1.92 28.40
C ALA A 84 21.04 -2.24 27.08
N LEU A 85 21.37 -3.36 26.44
CA LEU A 85 20.67 -3.81 25.21
C LEU A 85 19.24 -4.27 25.53
N ARG A 86 19.07 -5.02 26.61
CA ARG A 86 17.76 -5.44 27.11
C ARG A 86 16.86 -4.23 27.34
N ALA A 87 17.33 -3.22 28.07
CA ALA A 87 16.58 -2.00 28.33
C ALA A 87 16.15 -1.27 27.03
N LYS A 88 17.06 -1.19 26.04
CA LYS A 88 16.73 -0.60 24.72
C LYS A 88 15.65 -1.39 23.99
N ILE A 89 15.74 -2.72 23.94
CA ILE A 89 14.76 -3.59 23.29
C ILE A 89 13.41 -3.47 23.98
N GLU A 90 13.37 -3.50 25.30
CA GLU A 90 12.12 -3.38 26.07
C GLU A 90 11.45 -2.02 25.88
N ALA A 91 12.22 -0.96 25.69
CA ALA A 91 11.71 0.40 25.46
C ALA A 91 11.17 0.65 24.04
N CYS A 92 11.51 -0.21 23.07
CA CYS A 92 11.05 -0.01 21.68
C CYS A 92 9.53 -0.02 21.57
N LEU A 93 8.98 0.94 20.81
CA LEU A 93 7.55 1.02 20.45
C LEU A 93 7.30 0.79 18.96
N GLN A 94 8.36 0.62 18.17
CA GLN A 94 8.29 0.44 16.73
C GLN A 94 9.07 -0.80 16.30
N LYS A 95 8.47 -1.58 15.41
CA LYS A 95 9.05 -2.84 14.92
C LYS A 95 10.36 -2.66 14.16
N ASN A 96 10.50 -1.59 13.39
CA ASN A 96 11.73 -1.29 12.65
C ASN A 96 12.91 -0.99 13.59
N GLU A 97 12.70 -0.24 14.68
CA GLU A 97 13.72 0.01 15.69
C GLU A 97 14.17 -1.29 16.37
N LEU A 98 13.20 -2.16 16.70
CA LEU A 98 13.48 -3.48 17.26
C LEU A 98 14.32 -4.34 16.31
N GLU A 99 13.94 -4.39 15.03
CA GLU A 99 14.68 -5.17 14.03
C GLU A 99 16.10 -4.60 13.79
N ASP A 100 16.28 -3.28 13.85
CA ASP A 100 17.61 -2.66 13.76
C ASP A 100 18.50 -3.05 14.96
N LEU A 101 17.95 -3.09 16.19
CA LEU A 101 18.68 -3.58 17.38
C LEU A 101 19.01 -5.07 17.30
N TYR A 102 18.15 -5.86 16.66
CA TYR A 102 18.36 -7.30 16.49
C TYR A 102 19.31 -7.64 15.34
N LEU A 103 19.47 -6.76 14.35
CA LEU A 103 20.20 -7.04 13.10
C LEU A 103 21.62 -7.60 13.30
N PRO A 104 22.45 -7.10 14.27
CA PRO A 104 23.78 -7.65 14.54
C PRO A 104 23.78 -9.10 15.05
N TYR A 105 22.66 -9.55 15.64
CA TYR A 105 22.51 -10.85 16.29
C TYR A 105 21.71 -11.86 15.46
N ARG A 106 21.09 -11.37 14.39
CA ARG A 106 20.26 -12.20 13.51
C ARG A 106 21.13 -13.22 12.78
N PRO A 107 20.73 -14.50 12.75
CA PRO A 107 21.40 -15.50 11.92
C PRO A 107 21.44 -15.06 10.47
N LYS A 108 22.63 -14.82 9.96
CA LYS A 108 22.86 -14.38 8.56
C LYS A 108 23.22 -15.58 7.70
N ARG A 109 22.87 -15.53 6.43
CA ARG A 109 23.47 -16.42 5.43
C ARG A 109 24.97 -16.16 5.40
N ARG A 110 25.76 -17.09 4.83
CA ARG A 110 27.22 -16.98 4.72
C ARG A 110 27.62 -15.66 4.03
N THR A 111 27.92 -14.62 4.85
CA THR A 111 28.31 -13.28 4.38
C THR A 111 29.82 -13.24 4.09
N ARG A 112 30.28 -12.18 3.38
CA ARG A 112 31.71 -11.94 3.22
C ARG A 112 32.43 -11.79 4.56
N ALA A 113 31.81 -11.09 5.52
CA ALA A 113 32.32 -10.95 6.87
C ALA A 113 32.39 -12.30 7.61
N ALA A 114 31.37 -13.17 7.48
CA ALA A 114 31.40 -14.51 8.05
C ALA A 114 32.56 -15.35 7.46
N ILE A 115 32.73 -15.30 6.14
CA ILE A 115 33.87 -15.97 5.46
C ILE A 115 35.20 -15.41 5.95
N ALA A 116 35.32 -14.10 6.13
CA ALA A 116 36.56 -13.48 6.65
C ALA A 116 36.86 -13.91 8.10
N ARG A 117 35.83 -14.05 8.96
CA ARG A 117 35.98 -14.61 10.32
C ARG A 117 36.40 -16.07 10.30
N GLU A 118 35.82 -16.91 9.41
CA GLU A 118 36.23 -18.30 9.20
C GLU A 118 37.72 -18.40 8.78
N LYS A 119 38.20 -17.44 8.00
CA LYS A 119 39.61 -17.33 7.61
C LYS A 119 40.54 -16.83 8.72
N GLY A 120 39.99 -16.46 9.89
CA GLY A 120 40.75 -15.99 11.05
C GLY A 120 41.17 -14.52 10.97
N LEU A 121 40.43 -13.68 10.22
CA LEU A 121 40.77 -12.26 10.02
C LEU A 121 40.13 -11.33 11.08
N GLU A 122 39.31 -11.86 11.98
CA GLU A 122 38.68 -11.06 13.04
C GLU A 122 39.68 -10.34 13.96
N PRO A 123 40.81 -10.96 14.41
CA PRO A 123 41.82 -10.25 15.21
C PRO A 123 42.45 -9.07 14.44
N LEU A 124 42.63 -9.18 13.13
CA LEU A 124 43.10 -8.07 12.29
C LEU A 124 42.09 -6.92 12.26
N ALA A 125 40.83 -7.24 12.11
CA ALA A 125 39.72 -6.23 12.11
C ALA A 125 39.68 -5.51 13.46
N ILE A 126 39.77 -6.25 14.60
CA ILE A 126 39.81 -5.68 15.96
C ILE A 126 41.03 -4.78 16.15
N TRP A 127 42.20 -5.20 15.65
CA TRP A 127 43.39 -4.38 15.73
C TRP A 127 43.28 -3.09 14.93
N ILE A 128 42.77 -3.13 13.67
CA ILE A 128 42.50 -1.93 12.86
C ILE A 128 41.51 -1.02 13.60
N LYS A 129 40.47 -1.58 14.20
CA LYS A 129 39.49 -0.83 15.00
C LYS A 129 40.15 -0.11 16.17
N SER A 130 41.13 -0.72 16.83
CA SER A 130 41.87 -0.07 17.94
C SER A 130 42.69 1.13 17.45
N LEU A 131 43.25 1.07 16.25
CA LEU A 131 43.98 2.19 15.63
C LEU A 131 43.12 3.39 15.35
N ASN A 132 41.84 3.18 15.04
CA ASN A 132 40.90 4.26 14.78
C ASN A 132 40.66 5.17 16.01
N HIS A 133 40.92 4.65 17.24
CA HIS A 133 40.78 5.39 18.50
C HIS A 133 42.13 5.74 19.10
N SER A 134 43.25 5.33 18.49
CA SER A 134 44.60 5.58 18.98
C SER A 134 45.21 6.84 18.37
N LYS A 135 46.05 7.55 19.16
CA LYS A 135 46.88 8.63 18.65
C LYS A 135 48.28 8.16 18.25
N ALA A 136 48.61 6.88 18.51
CA ALA A 136 49.93 6.36 18.24
C ALA A 136 50.10 5.97 16.77
N GLU A 137 51.16 6.45 16.12
CA GLU A 137 51.67 5.88 14.90
C GLU A 137 52.22 4.50 15.25
N GLY A 138 51.42 3.48 14.91
CA GLY A 138 51.79 2.08 15.12
C GLY A 138 52.46 1.47 13.86
N ARG A 139 52.55 0.14 13.85
CA ARG A 139 52.95 -0.61 12.66
C ARG A 139 52.06 -0.26 11.47
N SER A 140 52.60 -0.39 10.24
CA SER A 140 51.78 -0.19 9.03
C SER A 140 50.67 -1.24 8.96
N LEU A 141 49.55 -0.88 8.28
CA LEU A 141 48.44 -1.82 8.06
C LEU A 141 48.89 -3.05 7.32
N GLU A 142 49.82 -2.87 6.36
CA GLU A 142 50.41 -3.91 5.54
C GLU A 142 51.31 -4.85 6.35
N GLU A 143 52.13 -4.33 7.24
CA GLU A 143 53.00 -5.15 8.12
C GLU A 143 52.16 -6.03 9.05
N GLU A 144 51.11 -5.54 9.62
CA GLU A 144 50.25 -6.33 10.47
C GLU A 144 49.41 -7.34 9.64
N ALA A 145 48.84 -6.93 8.52
CA ALA A 145 48.08 -7.81 7.66
C ALA A 145 48.93 -8.98 7.05
N ALA A 146 50.21 -8.75 6.85
CA ALA A 146 51.14 -9.80 6.38
C ALA A 146 51.19 -11.02 7.30
N LYS A 147 50.92 -10.86 8.61
CA LYS A 147 50.88 -11.96 9.57
C LYS A 147 49.71 -12.92 9.39
N TYR A 148 48.71 -12.50 8.63
CA TYR A 148 47.46 -13.26 8.39
C TYR A 148 47.46 -13.94 7.01
N ILE A 149 48.55 -13.82 6.24
CA ILE A 149 48.70 -14.53 4.97
C ILE A 149 48.74 -16.03 5.23
N SER A 150 47.81 -16.76 4.60
CA SER A 150 47.76 -18.23 4.66
C SER A 150 47.04 -18.76 3.42
N ALA A 151 47.77 -19.49 2.59
CA ALA A 151 47.18 -20.15 1.42
C ALA A 151 46.13 -21.19 1.83
N GLU A 152 46.37 -21.94 2.91
CA GLU A 152 45.42 -22.94 3.45
C GLU A 152 44.11 -22.34 3.88
N LYS A 153 44.11 -21.12 4.46
CA LYS A 153 42.91 -20.39 4.85
C LYS A 153 42.31 -19.53 3.72
N GLY A 154 42.90 -19.57 2.53
CA GLY A 154 42.45 -18.79 1.38
C GLY A 154 42.66 -17.27 1.55
N VAL A 155 43.79 -16.88 2.20
CA VAL A 155 44.29 -15.50 2.33
C VAL A 155 45.65 -15.41 1.67
N PRO A 156 45.74 -15.29 0.33
CA PRO A 156 47.02 -15.39 -0.38
C PRO A 156 47.88 -14.12 -0.31
N THR A 157 47.28 -12.94 -0.03
CA THR A 157 47.98 -11.65 -0.07
C THR A 157 47.61 -10.74 1.06
N VAL A 158 48.37 -9.67 1.30
CA VAL A 158 48.12 -8.58 2.23
C VAL A 158 46.77 -7.91 1.92
N GLU A 159 46.51 -7.66 0.65
CA GLU A 159 45.27 -7.04 0.16
C GLU A 159 44.06 -7.93 0.49
N ALA A 160 44.19 -9.24 0.35
CA ALA A 160 43.14 -10.19 0.71
C ALA A 160 42.86 -10.19 2.23
N ALA A 161 43.90 -10.05 3.05
CA ALA A 161 43.75 -9.92 4.50
C ALA A 161 43.04 -8.61 4.90
N LEU A 162 43.48 -7.47 4.34
CA LEU A 162 42.87 -6.16 4.56
C LEU A 162 41.43 -6.10 4.05
N SER A 163 41.16 -6.68 2.88
CA SER A 163 39.78 -6.76 2.34
C SER A 163 38.88 -7.58 3.23
N GLY A 164 39.33 -8.71 3.78
CA GLY A 164 38.53 -9.50 4.72
C GLY A 164 38.29 -8.78 6.05
N ALA A 165 39.28 -8.07 6.58
CA ALA A 165 39.11 -7.23 7.77
C ALA A 165 38.12 -6.07 7.49
N SER A 166 38.20 -5.46 6.31
CA SER A 166 37.25 -4.45 5.85
C SER A 166 35.82 -4.99 5.75
N ASP A 167 35.61 -6.21 5.20
CA ASP A 167 34.29 -6.84 5.15
C ASP A 167 33.67 -7.04 6.54
N ILE A 168 34.49 -7.39 7.55
CA ILE A 168 34.03 -7.55 8.95
C ILE A 168 33.58 -6.18 9.51
N LEU A 169 34.41 -5.16 9.38
CA LEU A 169 34.13 -3.81 9.89
C LEU A 169 32.96 -3.15 9.14
N ALA A 170 32.85 -3.35 7.83
CA ALA A 170 31.73 -2.86 7.04
C ALA A 170 30.38 -3.46 7.48
N GLU A 171 30.38 -4.75 7.84
CA GLU A 171 29.18 -5.39 8.39
C GLU A 171 28.81 -4.80 9.75
N GLU A 172 29.76 -4.52 10.63
CA GLU A 172 29.52 -3.87 11.93
C GLU A 172 28.91 -2.48 11.77
N VAL A 173 29.46 -1.66 10.86
CA VAL A 173 28.93 -0.32 10.55
C VAL A 173 27.51 -0.41 10.00
N ALA A 174 27.28 -1.32 9.07
CA ALA A 174 25.97 -1.49 8.43
C ALA A 174 24.89 -2.01 9.39
N ASP A 175 25.28 -2.75 10.42
CA ASP A 175 24.38 -3.27 11.45
C ASP A 175 24.14 -2.26 12.61
N THR A 176 24.83 -1.10 12.60
CA THR A 176 24.68 -0.09 13.65
C THR A 176 23.31 0.59 13.53
N ALA A 177 22.45 0.37 14.53
CA ALA A 177 21.07 0.89 14.55
C ALA A 177 21.02 2.42 14.38
N LYS A 178 21.97 3.17 15.00
CA LYS A 178 22.06 4.64 14.86
C LYS A 178 22.21 5.08 13.41
N HIS A 179 23.06 4.41 12.63
CA HIS A 179 23.26 4.74 11.21
C HIS A 179 22.04 4.43 10.37
N ARG A 180 21.38 3.31 10.64
CA ARG A 180 20.17 2.92 9.96
C ARG A 180 19.02 3.90 10.22
N THR A 181 18.86 4.32 11.47
CA THR A 181 17.86 5.35 11.85
C THR A 181 18.13 6.67 11.14
N PHE A 182 19.37 7.18 11.22
CA PHE A 182 19.75 8.40 10.50
C PHE A 182 19.45 8.33 9.01
N LEU A 183 19.87 7.25 8.35
CA LEU A 183 19.66 7.09 6.91
C LEU A 183 18.18 7.00 6.52
N ARG A 184 17.38 6.31 7.31
CA ARG A 184 15.93 6.22 7.10
C ARG A 184 15.27 7.60 7.20
N GLU A 185 15.61 8.36 8.23
CA GLU A 185 15.11 9.72 8.43
C GLU A 185 15.59 10.66 7.33
N TYR A 186 16.86 10.58 6.94
CA TYR A 186 17.43 11.39 5.87
C TYR A 186 16.74 11.11 4.52
N LEU A 187 16.54 9.83 4.16
CA LEU A 187 15.84 9.46 2.93
C LEU A 187 14.37 9.90 2.93
N MET A 188 13.71 9.85 4.08
CA MET A 188 12.31 10.33 4.23
C MET A 188 12.22 11.85 4.07
N GLU A 189 13.18 12.61 4.63
CA GLU A 189 13.15 14.08 4.65
C GLU A 189 13.70 14.70 3.37
N ALA A 190 14.88 14.25 2.92
CA ALA A 190 15.63 14.82 1.81
C ALA A 190 15.53 14.02 0.50
N GLY A 191 15.02 12.79 0.54
CA GLY A 191 14.90 11.92 -0.63
C GLY A 191 13.95 12.47 -1.68
N ILE A 192 14.29 12.21 -2.94
CA ILE A 192 13.53 12.63 -4.12
C ILE A 192 13.13 11.35 -4.88
N LEU A 193 11.84 11.16 -5.09
CA LEU A 193 11.33 10.13 -6.00
C LEU A 193 11.37 10.70 -7.42
N THR A 194 12.01 9.95 -8.31
CA THR A 194 12.07 10.24 -9.75
C THR A 194 11.45 9.10 -10.53
N SER A 195 10.87 9.42 -11.68
CA SER A 195 10.44 8.39 -12.63
C SER A 195 10.73 8.78 -14.06
N ARG A 196 10.98 7.75 -14.87
CA ARG A 196 11.18 7.86 -16.32
C ARG A 196 10.39 6.76 -17.00
N ILE A 197 9.82 7.05 -18.17
CA ILE A 197 9.27 6.00 -19.03
C ILE A 197 10.45 5.29 -19.71
N LYS A 198 10.41 3.96 -19.75
CA LYS A 198 11.45 3.16 -20.39
C LYS A 198 11.54 3.45 -21.89
N PRO A 199 12.74 3.35 -22.51
CA PRO A 199 12.96 3.77 -23.90
C PRO A 199 12.16 3.01 -24.97
N ASP A 200 11.63 1.84 -24.64
CA ASP A 200 10.81 1.00 -25.50
C ASP A 200 9.39 1.53 -25.70
N HIS A 201 9.00 2.58 -24.98
CA HIS A 201 7.70 3.25 -25.09
C HIS A 201 7.81 4.64 -25.73
N ALA A 202 7.23 4.81 -26.93
CA ALA A 202 7.20 6.10 -27.62
C ALA A 202 6.45 7.18 -26.81
N GLU A 203 6.72 8.44 -27.12
CA GLU A 203 6.01 9.55 -26.50
C GLU A 203 4.51 9.53 -26.83
N GLY A 204 3.68 9.73 -25.82
CA GLY A 204 2.21 9.69 -25.95
C GLY A 204 1.61 8.29 -26.04
N SER A 205 2.42 7.22 -25.98
CA SER A 205 1.93 5.84 -26.16
C SER A 205 1.40 5.19 -24.89
N THR A 206 1.60 5.79 -23.73
CA THR A 206 1.26 5.18 -22.44
C THR A 206 0.32 6.05 -21.60
N LYS A 207 -0.45 5.44 -20.71
CA LYS A 207 -1.27 6.16 -19.72
C LYS A 207 -0.44 6.85 -18.61
N PHE A 208 0.88 6.66 -18.61
CA PHE A 208 1.80 7.21 -17.61
C PHE A 208 2.59 8.43 -18.11
N GLU A 209 2.15 9.09 -19.17
CA GLU A 209 2.89 10.22 -19.78
C GLU A 209 3.20 11.35 -18.81
N MET A 210 2.31 11.64 -17.86
CA MET A 210 2.57 12.65 -16.83
C MET A 210 3.74 12.28 -15.88
N TYR A 211 4.16 11.02 -15.89
CA TYR A 211 5.28 10.51 -15.10
C TYR A 211 6.55 10.25 -15.92
N ARG A 212 6.59 10.69 -17.18
CA ARG A 212 7.73 10.47 -18.11
C ARG A 212 9.03 11.04 -17.57
N ASN A 213 8.98 12.22 -16.98
CA ASN A 213 10.09 12.89 -16.30
C ASN A 213 9.56 13.52 -15.01
N TYR A 214 9.08 12.68 -14.10
CA TYR A 214 8.46 13.15 -12.87
C TYR A 214 9.46 13.17 -11.73
N GLN A 215 9.35 14.20 -10.87
CA GLN A 215 10.18 14.36 -9.70
C GLN A 215 9.38 14.95 -8.55
N THR A 216 9.52 14.36 -7.35
CA THR A 216 8.85 14.85 -6.14
C THR A 216 9.62 14.45 -4.89
N LYS A 217 9.49 15.22 -3.79
CA LYS A 217 10.08 14.85 -2.50
C LYS A 217 9.35 13.64 -1.90
N VAL A 218 10.10 12.69 -1.35
CA VAL A 218 9.55 11.54 -0.61
C VAL A 218 8.61 11.99 0.50
N LYS A 219 8.99 13.04 1.24
CA LYS A 219 8.20 13.59 2.35
C LYS A 219 6.78 13.98 1.94
N THR A 220 6.62 14.65 0.80
CA THR A 220 5.39 15.31 0.39
C THR A 220 4.68 14.68 -0.80
N VAL A 221 5.16 13.55 -1.29
CA VAL A 221 4.51 12.86 -2.42
C VAL A 221 3.05 12.53 -2.09
N ALA A 222 2.15 12.93 -2.99
CA ALA A 222 0.73 12.64 -2.83
C ALA A 222 0.47 11.12 -2.99
N PRO A 223 -0.42 10.52 -2.16
CA PRO A 223 -0.71 9.08 -2.18
C PRO A 223 -1.04 8.55 -3.58
N HIS A 224 -1.90 9.23 -4.32
CA HIS A 224 -2.30 8.81 -5.67
C HIS A 224 -1.13 8.84 -6.67
N ASN A 225 -0.21 9.80 -6.58
CA ASN A 225 0.98 9.84 -7.42
C ASN A 225 1.93 8.67 -7.10
N LEU A 226 2.13 8.38 -5.81
CA LEU A 226 2.96 7.26 -5.39
C LEU A 226 2.41 5.92 -5.88
N LEU A 227 1.10 5.71 -5.76
CA LEU A 227 0.45 4.49 -6.25
C LEU A 227 0.50 4.38 -7.78
N ALA A 228 0.35 5.51 -8.49
CA ALA A 228 0.53 5.54 -9.95
C ALA A 228 1.94 5.17 -10.38
N LEU A 229 2.97 5.73 -9.68
CA LEU A 229 4.38 5.41 -9.94
C LEU A 229 4.65 3.91 -9.77
N TYR A 230 4.18 3.33 -8.66
CA TYR A 230 4.41 1.91 -8.39
C TYR A 230 3.60 0.98 -9.30
N ARG A 231 2.41 1.39 -9.73
CA ARG A 231 1.66 0.69 -10.78
C ARG A 231 2.44 0.69 -12.09
N GLY A 232 2.94 1.84 -12.53
CA GLY A 232 3.73 1.96 -13.76
C GLY A 232 5.03 1.15 -13.73
N GLU A 233 5.67 1.07 -12.55
CA GLU A 233 6.85 0.22 -12.32
C GLU A 233 6.47 -1.27 -12.39
N THR A 234 5.36 -1.68 -11.77
CA THR A 234 4.86 -3.07 -11.80
C THR A 234 4.43 -3.49 -13.21
N GLU A 235 3.81 -2.59 -13.97
CA GLU A 235 3.47 -2.81 -15.38
C GLU A 235 4.71 -2.81 -16.30
N GLY A 236 5.88 -2.51 -15.77
CA GLY A 236 7.15 -2.51 -16.50
C GLY A 236 7.36 -1.29 -17.39
N ILE A 237 6.50 -0.27 -17.31
CA ILE A 237 6.54 0.95 -18.14
C ILE A 237 7.42 2.03 -17.53
N LEU A 238 7.35 2.23 -16.21
CA LEU A 238 8.16 3.20 -15.49
C LEU A 238 9.41 2.57 -14.87
N GLU A 239 10.47 3.34 -14.83
CA GLU A 239 11.63 3.15 -13.95
C GLU A 239 11.52 4.18 -12.83
N VAL A 240 11.36 3.71 -11.57
CA VAL A 240 11.19 4.57 -10.40
C VAL A 240 12.41 4.48 -9.50
N ALA A 241 13.05 5.61 -9.22
CA ALA A 241 14.21 5.69 -8.35
C ALA A 241 13.96 6.61 -7.15
N LEU A 242 14.69 6.36 -6.06
CA LEU A 242 14.80 7.27 -4.93
C LEU A 242 16.22 7.85 -4.94
N GLU A 243 16.32 9.11 -5.30
CA GLU A 243 17.57 9.88 -5.39
C GLU A 243 17.77 10.69 -4.11
N PHE A 244 19.03 10.90 -3.75
CA PHE A 244 19.44 11.67 -2.58
C PHE A 244 20.92 12.07 -2.70
N ASP A 245 21.36 13.02 -1.89
CA ASP A 245 22.76 13.44 -1.84
C ASP A 245 23.60 12.36 -1.13
N ARG A 246 24.26 11.52 -1.94
CA ARG A 246 25.14 10.44 -1.48
C ARG A 246 26.34 10.98 -0.69
N ASP A 247 26.90 12.11 -1.12
CA ASP A 247 28.10 12.64 -0.51
C ASP A 247 27.80 13.21 0.89
N ALA A 248 26.66 13.84 1.07
CA ALA A 248 26.18 14.26 2.38
C ALA A 248 25.99 13.07 3.34
N VAL A 249 25.44 11.95 2.87
CA VAL A 249 25.29 10.73 3.65
C VAL A 249 26.65 10.16 4.05
N LEU A 250 27.57 10.04 3.11
CA LEU A 250 28.91 9.52 3.38
C LEU A 250 29.67 10.43 4.33
N ALA A 251 29.60 11.74 4.17
CA ALA A 251 30.24 12.70 5.08
C ALA A 251 29.74 12.52 6.53
N HIS A 252 28.45 12.29 6.72
CA HIS A 252 27.89 11.98 8.05
C HIS A 252 28.44 10.68 8.62
N LEU A 253 28.37 9.58 7.84
CA LEU A 253 28.87 8.28 8.29
C LEU A 253 30.37 8.31 8.59
N GLU A 254 31.16 8.97 7.74
CA GLU A 254 32.59 9.17 7.97
C GLU A 254 32.85 9.97 9.27
N SER A 255 32.06 10.99 9.56
CA SER A 255 32.20 11.79 10.79
C SER A 255 31.89 11.01 12.07
N GLU A 256 30.98 10.03 11.97
CA GLU A 256 30.60 9.17 13.09
C GLU A 256 31.58 8.00 13.29
N GLU A 257 32.21 7.51 12.21
CA GLU A 257 33.02 6.29 12.25
C GLU A 257 34.54 6.55 12.24
N ILE A 258 35.02 7.70 11.74
CA ILE A 258 36.46 7.97 11.59
C ILE A 258 36.94 8.90 12.69
N HIS A 259 37.70 8.34 13.66
CA HIS A 259 38.22 9.09 14.80
C HIS A 259 39.73 9.34 14.73
N THR A 260 40.44 8.63 13.82
CA THR A 260 41.87 8.72 13.69
C THR A 260 42.35 9.88 12.80
N LYS A 261 43.55 10.41 13.10
CA LYS A 261 44.27 11.35 12.21
C LYS A 261 45.32 10.64 11.37
N VAL A 262 45.59 9.36 11.61
CA VAL A 262 46.61 8.57 10.89
C VAL A 262 46.10 8.32 9.48
N LYS A 263 46.78 8.88 8.48
CA LYS A 263 46.32 8.91 7.10
C LYS A 263 46.00 7.53 6.50
N PRO A 264 46.85 6.49 6.60
CA PRO A 264 46.52 5.17 6.06
C PRO A 264 45.27 4.53 6.67
N VAL A 265 45.11 4.64 8.00
CA VAL A 265 43.93 4.11 8.71
C VAL A 265 42.66 4.90 8.33
N ARG A 266 42.79 6.21 8.19
CA ARG A 266 41.67 7.07 7.78
C ARG A 266 41.21 6.72 6.34
N GLU A 267 42.11 6.48 5.41
CA GLU A 267 41.79 6.10 4.04
C GLU A 267 41.16 4.71 3.98
N PHE A 268 41.66 3.75 4.77
CA PHE A 268 41.07 2.44 4.93
C PHE A 268 39.61 2.54 5.42
N TYR A 269 39.36 3.31 6.49
CA TYR A 269 38.01 3.52 7.04
C TYR A 269 37.08 4.19 6.05
N ARG A 270 37.55 5.18 5.30
CA ARG A 270 36.76 5.85 4.27
C ARG A 270 36.27 4.86 3.21
N THR A 271 37.15 4.04 2.69
CA THR A 271 36.80 3.01 1.70
C THR A 271 35.85 1.97 2.30
N MET A 272 36.08 1.54 3.52
CA MET A 272 35.25 0.59 4.25
C MET A 272 33.82 1.15 4.51
N VAL A 273 33.69 2.40 4.95
CA VAL A 273 32.39 3.07 5.17
C VAL A 273 31.61 3.23 3.85
N GLN A 274 32.28 3.57 2.77
CA GLN A 274 31.66 3.64 1.44
C GLN A 274 31.13 2.27 1.00
N ASP A 275 31.90 1.20 1.19
CA ASP A 275 31.44 -0.17 0.89
C ASP A 275 30.26 -0.59 1.78
N ALA A 276 30.33 -0.30 3.09
CA ALA A 276 29.24 -0.56 4.03
C ALA A 276 27.94 0.11 3.57
N PHE A 277 28.02 1.38 3.19
CA PHE A 277 26.86 2.11 2.70
C PHE A 277 26.35 1.56 1.37
N ASP A 278 27.16 1.54 0.32
CA ASP A 278 26.73 1.21 -1.05
C ASP A 278 26.25 -0.24 -1.18
N ARG A 279 26.94 -1.17 -0.53
CA ARG A 279 26.66 -2.61 -0.65
C ARG A 279 25.66 -3.13 0.37
N LEU A 280 25.72 -2.68 1.62
CA LEU A 280 24.96 -3.29 2.71
C LEU A 280 23.75 -2.48 3.18
N MET A 281 23.81 -1.14 3.10
CA MET A 281 22.77 -0.28 3.68
C MET A 281 21.83 0.31 2.64
N LYS A 282 22.36 0.90 1.57
CA LYS A 282 21.62 1.72 0.61
C LYS A 282 20.32 1.07 0.11
N ASN A 283 20.44 -0.11 -0.49
CA ASN A 283 19.27 -0.75 -1.13
C ASN A 283 18.22 -1.22 -0.12
N SER A 284 18.66 -1.70 1.05
CA SER A 284 17.73 -2.13 2.10
C SER A 284 16.93 -0.96 2.64
N LEU A 285 17.57 0.17 2.91
CA LEU A 285 16.92 1.36 3.46
C LEU A 285 16.04 2.09 2.44
N ILE A 286 16.44 2.14 1.17
CA ILE A 286 15.55 2.60 0.09
C ILE A 286 14.28 1.76 0.05
N THR A 287 14.41 0.43 0.13
CA THR A 287 13.26 -0.48 0.13
C THR A 287 12.36 -0.26 1.35
N GLU A 288 12.95 -0.09 2.54
CA GLU A 288 12.22 0.21 3.78
C GLU A 288 11.40 1.51 3.65
N VAL A 289 12.03 2.59 3.18
CA VAL A 289 11.38 3.90 2.99
C VAL A 289 10.27 3.81 1.94
N ARG A 290 10.52 3.15 0.82
CA ARG A 290 9.50 2.93 -0.22
C ARG A 290 8.30 2.14 0.32
N THR A 291 8.57 1.09 1.09
CA THR A 291 7.52 0.26 1.71
C THR A 291 6.70 1.06 2.72
N ALA A 292 7.33 1.82 3.60
CA ALA A 292 6.65 2.66 4.58
C ALA A 292 5.76 3.73 3.91
N LYS A 293 6.27 4.38 2.86
CA LYS A 293 5.48 5.36 2.09
C LYS A 293 4.31 4.71 1.36
N LYS A 294 4.51 3.50 0.81
CA LYS A 294 3.42 2.76 0.17
C LYS A 294 2.32 2.41 1.18
N GLN A 295 2.68 1.90 2.35
CA GLN A 295 1.70 1.58 3.40
C GLN A 295 0.88 2.81 3.82
N ALA A 296 1.51 3.97 3.98
CA ALA A 296 0.80 5.21 4.27
C ALA A 296 -0.13 5.63 3.12
N ALA A 297 0.29 5.48 1.87
CA ALA A 297 -0.53 5.78 0.70
C ALA A 297 -1.72 4.80 0.55
N ASP A 298 -1.52 3.53 0.89
CA ASP A 298 -2.58 2.52 0.89
C ASP A 298 -3.69 2.89 1.88
N VAL A 299 -3.32 3.27 3.11
CA VAL A 299 -4.29 3.69 4.14
C VAL A 299 -5.12 4.88 3.67
N GLU A 300 -4.48 5.90 3.09
CA GLU A 300 -5.18 7.11 2.64
C GLU A 300 -6.07 6.84 1.42
N SER A 301 -5.61 6.00 0.49
CA SER A 301 -6.41 5.59 -0.66
C SER A 301 -7.62 4.74 -0.25
N ILE A 302 -7.48 3.87 0.75
CA ILE A 302 -8.59 3.07 1.29
C ILE A 302 -9.62 3.95 1.98
N LYS A 303 -9.22 5.00 2.72
CA LYS A 303 -10.18 5.98 3.28
C LYS A 303 -10.99 6.68 2.19
N THR A 304 -10.33 7.04 1.09
CA THR A 304 -11.03 7.64 -0.06
C THR A 304 -12.03 6.66 -0.68
N PHE A 305 -11.62 5.40 -0.83
CA PHE A 305 -12.52 4.33 -1.29
C PHE A 305 -13.72 4.16 -0.36
N GLU A 306 -13.48 4.11 0.95
CA GLU A 306 -14.54 4.00 1.97
C GLU A 306 -15.55 5.16 1.87
N ALA A 307 -15.06 6.39 1.75
CA ALA A 307 -15.92 7.57 1.63
C ALA A 307 -16.79 7.49 0.37
N ASN A 308 -16.20 7.18 -0.79
CA ASN A 308 -16.92 7.05 -2.04
C ASN A 308 -17.94 5.89 -2.03
N LEU A 309 -17.56 4.76 -1.43
CA LEU A 309 -18.46 3.61 -1.26
C LEU A 309 -19.65 3.97 -0.38
N ARG A 310 -19.39 4.67 0.72
CA ARG A 310 -20.44 5.12 1.64
C ARG A 310 -21.44 6.04 0.95
N GLU A 311 -20.96 7.02 0.18
CA GLU A 311 -21.84 7.91 -0.60
C GLU A 311 -22.70 7.13 -1.60
N LEU A 312 -22.09 6.14 -2.27
CA LEU A 312 -22.83 5.31 -3.24
C LEU A 312 -23.91 4.46 -2.56
N LEU A 313 -23.59 3.82 -1.43
CA LEU A 313 -24.53 2.98 -0.69
C LEU A 313 -25.66 3.78 -0.04
N LEU A 314 -25.40 5.02 0.34
CA LEU A 314 -26.39 5.93 0.95
C LEU A 314 -27.08 6.86 -0.03
N ALA A 315 -26.88 6.65 -1.35
CA ALA A 315 -27.57 7.42 -2.37
C ALA A 315 -29.09 7.29 -2.20
N ALA A 316 -29.81 8.42 -2.36
CA ALA A 316 -31.25 8.44 -2.18
C ALA A 316 -31.94 7.61 -3.27
N PRO A 317 -32.87 6.70 -2.93
CA PRO A 317 -33.65 5.96 -3.90
C PRO A 317 -34.61 6.89 -4.66
N ALA A 318 -34.72 6.71 -5.98
CA ALA A 318 -35.72 7.41 -6.79
C ALA A 318 -37.14 6.84 -6.57
N GLY A 319 -37.22 5.68 -5.92
CA GLY A 319 -38.46 5.01 -5.55
C GLY A 319 -38.91 3.96 -6.54
N MET A 320 -39.97 3.25 -6.14
CA MET A 320 -40.54 2.13 -6.87
C MET A 320 -41.38 2.62 -8.04
N LYS A 321 -40.73 2.92 -9.17
CA LYS A 321 -41.32 3.45 -10.38
C LYS A 321 -40.90 2.64 -11.59
N PRO A 322 -41.79 2.49 -12.64
CA PRO A 322 -41.37 1.87 -13.88
C PRO A 322 -40.16 2.57 -14.48
N THR A 323 -39.10 1.80 -14.71
CA THR A 323 -37.77 2.33 -15.05
C THR A 323 -37.24 1.73 -16.33
N LEU A 324 -36.75 2.58 -17.25
CA LEU A 324 -35.98 2.14 -18.39
C LEU A 324 -34.50 2.26 -18.08
N ALA A 325 -33.76 1.14 -18.09
CA ALA A 325 -32.34 1.09 -17.82
C ALA A 325 -31.55 1.00 -19.12
N ILE A 326 -30.50 1.79 -19.24
CA ILE A 326 -29.66 1.83 -20.45
C ILE A 326 -28.21 1.60 -20.02
N ASP A 327 -27.62 0.51 -20.54
CA ASP A 327 -26.18 0.26 -20.50
C ASP A 327 -25.55 0.79 -21.77
N PRO A 328 -24.80 1.90 -21.74
CA PRO A 328 -24.30 2.59 -22.93
C PRO A 328 -23.21 1.81 -23.66
N GLY A 329 -23.11 1.99 -24.97
CA GLY A 329 -22.05 1.41 -25.78
C GLY A 329 -22.00 1.91 -27.21
N PHE A 330 -20.79 2.31 -27.66
CA PHE A 330 -20.61 2.78 -29.06
C PHE A 330 -20.68 1.65 -30.07
N ARG A 331 -19.85 0.64 -29.91
CA ARG A 331 -19.67 -0.42 -30.91
C ARG A 331 -20.76 -1.49 -30.85
N THR A 332 -21.06 -1.95 -29.67
CA THR A 332 -22.01 -3.05 -29.43
C THR A 332 -23.45 -2.58 -29.27
N GLY A 333 -23.69 -1.27 -29.39
CA GLY A 333 -24.99 -0.65 -29.14
C GLY A 333 -25.31 -0.49 -27.65
N CYS A 334 -26.31 0.33 -27.34
CA CYS A 334 -26.84 0.51 -26.00
C CYS A 334 -27.86 -0.59 -25.67
N LYS A 335 -27.70 -1.27 -24.54
CA LYS A 335 -28.61 -2.31 -24.06
C LYS A 335 -29.69 -1.63 -23.23
N VAL A 336 -30.94 -1.76 -23.66
CA VAL A 336 -32.10 -1.10 -23.05
C VAL A 336 -33.01 -2.15 -22.41
N VAL A 337 -33.31 -1.99 -21.14
CA VAL A 337 -34.18 -2.87 -20.36
C VAL A 337 -35.32 -2.08 -19.76
N ALA A 338 -36.57 -2.53 -19.98
CA ALA A 338 -37.73 -2.01 -19.24
C ALA A 338 -37.94 -2.84 -17.98
N LEU A 339 -38.08 -2.17 -16.84
CA LEU A 339 -38.40 -2.73 -15.54
C LEU A 339 -39.73 -2.18 -15.03
N ASP A 340 -40.48 -3.02 -14.35
CA ASP A 340 -41.67 -2.54 -13.65
C ASP A 340 -41.31 -1.78 -12.36
N GLN A 341 -42.32 -1.33 -11.63
CA GLN A 341 -42.14 -0.61 -10.36
C GLN A 341 -41.45 -1.43 -9.27
N THR A 342 -41.42 -2.76 -9.39
CA THR A 342 -40.76 -3.66 -8.39
C THR A 342 -39.39 -4.11 -8.85
N GLY A 343 -38.89 -3.59 -9.98
CA GLY A 343 -37.60 -3.97 -10.58
C GLY A 343 -37.62 -5.31 -11.32
N GLN A 344 -38.82 -5.84 -11.65
CA GLN A 344 -38.93 -7.04 -12.48
C GLN A 344 -38.69 -6.70 -13.97
N PHE A 345 -37.99 -7.61 -14.63
CA PHE A 345 -37.70 -7.52 -16.06
C PHE A 345 -38.94 -7.66 -16.90
N LEU A 346 -39.18 -6.72 -17.80
CA LEU A 346 -40.31 -6.70 -18.72
C LEU A 346 -39.88 -6.94 -20.19
N LYS A 347 -38.89 -6.20 -20.66
CA LYS A 347 -38.44 -6.22 -22.04
C LYS A 347 -36.97 -5.83 -22.18
N TYR A 348 -36.31 -6.39 -23.17
CA TYR A 348 -34.97 -6.04 -23.61
C TYR A 348 -34.93 -5.65 -25.07
N GLN A 349 -34.11 -4.63 -25.40
CA GLN A 349 -33.81 -4.23 -26.78
C GLN A 349 -32.40 -3.67 -26.87
N THR A 350 -31.70 -3.87 -27.99
CA THR A 350 -30.45 -3.16 -28.30
C THR A 350 -30.76 -2.03 -29.27
N ILE A 351 -30.25 -0.83 -29.01
CA ILE A 351 -30.37 0.32 -29.89
C ILE A 351 -28.97 0.86 -30.25
N PHE A 352 -28.87 1.52 -31.42
CA PHE A 352 -27.60 2.02 -31.96
C PHE A 352 -27.63 3.53 -32.22
N PRO A 353 -27.76 4.38 -31.21
CA PRO A 353 -27.92 5.83 -31.41
C PRO A 353 -26.65 6.54 -31.90
N HIS A 354 -25.49 5.86 -31.85
CA HIS A 354 -24.18 6.47 -32.10
C HIS A 354 -23.52 6.03 -33.43
N GLN A 355 -24.16 5.20 -34.24
CA GLN A 355 -23.54 4.65 -35.46
C GLN A 355 -23.90 5.41 -36.72
N SER A 356 -25.18 5.62 -37.00
CA SER A 356 -25.63 6.37 -38.19
C SER A 356 -26.90 7.19 -37.92
N ALA A 357 -27.19 8.17 -38.76
CA ALA A 357 -28.41 8.98 -38.64
C ALA A 357 -29.70 8.15 -38.72
N GLU A 358 -29.71 7.13 -39.57
CA GLU A 358 -30.88 6.23 -39.71
C GLU A 358 -31.05 5.35 -38.46
N GLN A 359 -29.96 4.78 -37.96
CA GLN A 359 -29.98 4.01 -36.72
C GLN A 359 -30.37 4.87 -35.52
N ARG A 360 -29.93 6.14 -35.48
CA ARG A 360 -30.33 7.09 -34.43
C ARG A 360 -31.83 7.34 -34.44
N LYS A 361 -32.43 7.51 -35.62
CA LYS A 361 -33.90 7.64 -35.77
C LYS A 361 -34.64 6.39 -35.35
N GLN A 362 -34.13 5.22 -35.73
CA GLN A 362 -34.72 3.95 -35.31
C GLN A 362 -34.60 3.77 -33.77
N ALA A 363 -33.46 4.10 -33.21
CA ALA A 363 -33.23 4.08 -31.74
C ALA A 363 -34.22 5.01 -31.03
N ALA A 364 -34.48 6.21 -31.58
CA ALA A 364 -35.43 7.16 -30.99
C ALA A 364 -36.86 6.61 -31.00
N ARG A 365 -37.29 5.97 -32.10
CA ARG A 365 -38.60 5.31 -32.18
C ARG A 365 -38.72 4.19 -31.16
N THR A 366 -37.74 3.29 -31.11
CA THR A 366 -37.72 2.18 -30.16
C THR A 366 -37.79 2.67 -28.71
N LEU A 367 -37.03 3.72 -28.37
CA LEU A 367 -37.03 4.30 -27.02
C LEU A 367 -38.43 4.89 -26.71
N THR A 368 -39.03 5.63 -27.62
CA THR A 368 -40.40 6.18 -27.48
C THR A 368 -41.44 5.08 -27.27
N ASP A 369 -41.39 4.02 -28.08
CA ASP A 369 -42.33 2.89 -27.98
C ASP A 369 -42.21 2.18 -26.61
N LEU A 370 -40.99 1.96 -26.12
CA LEU A 370 -40.76 1.35 -24.81
C LEU A 370 -41.28 2.25 -23.67
N ILE A 371 -41.01 3.55 -23.74
CA ILE A 371 -41.49 4.52 -22.73
C ILE A 371 -43.00 4.54 -22.65
N GLN A 372 -43.69 4.57 -23.81
CA GLN A 372 -45.14 4.62 -23.87
C GLN A 372 -45.80 3.29 -23.47
N THR A 373 -45.27 2.16 -23.99
CA THR A 373 -45.82 0.81 -23.74
C THR A 373 -45.74 0.44 -22.26
N TYR A 374 -44.62 0.71 -21.60
CA TYR A 374 -44.41 0.33 -20.22
C TYR A 374 -44.63 1.47 -19.23
N GLN A 375 -45.19 2.59 -19.70
CA GLN A 375 -45.50 3.76 -18.83
C GLN A 375 -44.32 4.20 -17.99
N ILE A 376 -43.12 4.26 -18.60
CA ILE A 376 -41.86 4.56 -17.93
C ILE A 376 -41.89 5.94 -17.26
N GLU A 377 -41.45 6.02 -16.03
CA GLU A 377 -41.32 7.26 -15.25
C GLU A 377 -39.87 7.70 -15.03
N LEU A 378 -38.93 6.74 -15.03
CA LEU A 378 -37.52 6.97 -14.87
C LEU A 378 -36.68 6.37 -15.98
N VAL A 379 -35.62 7.05 -16.39
CA VAL A 379 -34.62 6.50 -17.31
C VAL A 379 -33.27 6.52 -16.60
N ALA A 380 -32.72 5.33 -16.28
CA ALA A 380 -31.43 5.13 -15.69
C ALA A 380 -30.38 4.91 -16.80
N ILE A 381 -29.33 5.72 -16.83
CA ILE A 381 -28.28 5.63 -17.86
C ILE A 381 -26.96 5.35 -17.14
N GLY A 382 -26.27 4.26 -17.47
CA GLY A 382 -24.96 3.96 -16.93
C GLY A 382 -23.94 5.05 -17.26
N ASN A 383 -23.02 5.31 -16.34
CA ASN A 383 -21.99 6.35 -16.47
C ASN A 383 -20.69 5.88 -17.16
N GLY A 384 -20.71 4.70 -17.77
CA GLY A 384 -19.56 4.14 -18.49
C GLY A 384 -19.31 4.77 -19.85
N THR A 385 -18.62 4.02 -20.71
CA THR A 385 -18.29 4.46 -22.07
C THR A 385 -19.55 4.79 -22.87
N ALA A 386 -19.60 5.95 -23.53
CA ALA A 386 -20.76 6.50 -24.25
C ALA A 386 -21.91 6.98 -23.33
N GLY A 387 -21.73 7.05 -22.01
CA GLY A 387 -22.80 7.45 -21.09
C GLY A 387 -23.29 8.87 -21.32
N ARG A 388 -22.40 9.83 -21.55
CA ARG A 388 -22.76 11.25 -21.81
C ARG A 388 -23.49 11.41 -23.13
N GLU A 389 -22.99 10.82 -24.19
CA GLU A 389 -23.58 10.87 -25.51
C GLU A 389 -24.98 10.16 -25.56
N THR A 390 -25.10 9.11 -24.72
CA THR A 390 -26.40 8.42 -24.57
C THR A 390 -27.37 9.29 -23.76
N ASP A 391 -26.94 9.99 -22.73
CA ASP A 391 -27.77 10.93 -21.96
C ASP A 391 -28.25 12.09 -22.84
N GLU A 392 -27.39 12.67 -23.69
CA GLU A 392 -27.77 13.70 -24.65
C GLU A 392 -28.83 13.17 -25.63
N PHE A 393 -28.61 12.00 -26.19
CA PHE A 393 -29.59 11.35 -27.10
C PHE A 393 -30.94 11.11 -26.41
N VAL A 394 -30.93 10.57 -25.20
CA VAL A 394 -32.14 10.32 -24.42
C VAL A 394 -32.89 11.63 -24.16
N LYS A 395 -32.21 12.70 -23.72
CA LYS A 395 -32.79 14.01 -23.51
C LYS A 395 -33.47 14.59 -24.77
N GLU A 396 -32.85 14.43 -25.94
CA GLU A 396 -33.47 14.83 -27.22
C GLU A 396 -34.80 14.08 -27.47
N VAL A 397 -34.81 12.76 -27.25
CA VAL A 397 -36.01 11.95 -27.40
C VAL A 397 -37.10 12.37 -26.42
N LEU A 398 -36.75 12.57 -25.15
CA LEU A 398 -37.70 12.96 -24.12
C LEU A 398 -38.33 14.33 -24.36
N GLN A 399 -37.63 15.25 -25.04
CA GLN A 399 -38.19 16.54 -25.44
C GLN A 399 -39.38 16.43 -26.37
N THR A 400 -39.49 15.37 -27.16
CA THR A 400 -40.56 15.12 -28.13
C THR A 400 -41.81 14.50 -27.49
N LEU A 401 -41.74 14.07 -26.24
CA LEU A 401 -42.82 13.38 -25.53
C LEU A 401 -43.69 14.35 -24.74
N GLU A 402 -45.00 14.09 -24.70
CA GLU A 402 -45.95 14.84 -23.85
C GLU A 402 -45.69 14.57 -22.38
N ARG A 403 -45.57 13.29 -21.98
CA ARG A 403 -45.18 12.86 -20.65
C ARG A 403 -43.69 12.52 -20.68
N LYS A 404 -42.90 13.29 -19.96
CA LYS A 404 -41.43 13.18 -19.92
C LYS A 404 -40.96 12.42 -18.70
N PRO A 405 -40.40 11.20 -18.86
CA PRO A 405 -39.68 10.56 -17.78
C PRO A 405 -38.48 11.39 -17.32
N VAL A 406 -38.05 11.19 -16.08
CA VAL A 406 -36.82 11.80 -15.54
C VAL A 406 -35.64 10.92 -15.90
N SER A 407 -34.64 11.45 -16.66
CA SER A 407 -33.38 10.76 -16.93
C SER A 407 -32.34 11.05 -15.86
N VAL A 408 -31.63 10.02 -15.42
CA VAL A 408 -30.60 10.11 -14.39
C VAL A 408 -29.40 9.25 -14.81
N ILE A 409 -28.19 9.83 -14.73
CA ILE A 409 -26.96 9.06 -14.88
C ILE A 409 -26.72 8.30 -13.60
N VAL A 410 -26.55 6.99 -13.71
CA VAL A 410 -26.37 6.05 -12.60
C VAL A 410 -24.95 5.51 -12.61
N ASN A 411 -24.33 5.43 -11.44
CA ASN A 411 -23.02 4.78 -11.31
C ASN A 411 -23.16 3.27 -11.55
N GLU A 412 -22.52 2.76 -12.62
CA GLU A 412 -22.55 1.34 -13.01
C GLU A 412 -21.43 0.52 -12.42
N ALA A 413 -20.58 1.08 -11.54
CA ALA A 413 -19.46 0.37 -10.92
C ALA A 413 -19.92 -0.94 -10.28
N GLY A 414 -19.27 -2.06 -10.65
CA GLY A 414 -19.63 -3.40 -10.18
C GLY A 414 -20.87 -4.03 -10.87
N ALA A 415 -21.57 -3.37 -11.81
CA ALA A 415 -22.70 -3.99 -12.53
C ALA A 415 -22.26 -5.21 -13.35
N SER A 416 -21.07 -5.18 -13.92
CA SER A 416 -20.47 -6.32 -14.62
C SER A 416 -20.17 -7.49 -13.68
N VAL A 417 -19.74 -7.21 -12.44
CA VAL A 417 -19.49 -8.25 -11.42
C VAL A 417 -20.81 -8.88 -10.99
N TYR A 418 -21.83 -8.06 -10.71
CA TYR A 418 -23.17 -8.57 -10.42
C TYR A 418 -23.68 -9.46 -11.55
N SER A 419 -23.62 -9.00 -12.81
CA SER A 419 -24.19 -9.73 -13.95
C SER A 419 -23.62 -11.14 -14.14
N ALA A 420 -22.40 -11.38 -13.69
CA ALA A 420 -21.73 -12.69 -13.72
C ALA A 420 -21.90 -13.51 -12.41
N SER A 421 -22.51 -12.94 -11.38
CA SER A 421 -22.64 -13.58 -10.06
C SER A 421 -23.71 -14.68 -10.03
N GLU A 422 -23.57 -15.62 -9.10
CA GLU A 422 -24.58 -16.64 -8.84
C GLU A 422 -25.95 -16.04 -8.48
N VAL A 423 -25.95 -14.92 -7.75
CA VAL A 423 -27.17 -14.19 -7.40
C VAL A 423 -27.90 -13.70 -8.67
N ALA A 424 -27.19 -13.10 -9.59
CA ALA A 424 -27.77 -12.60 -10.84
C ALA A 424 -28.26 -13.75 -11.75
N ILE A 425 -27.54 -14.88 -11.77
CA ILE A 425 -27.96 -16.09 -12.48
C ILE A 425 -29.24 -16.65 -11.88
N ALA A 426 -29.35 -16.73 -10.56
CA ALA A 426 -30.54 -17.19 -9.86
C ALA A 426 -31.74 -16.25 -10.05
N GLU A 427 -31.52 -14.92 -10.05
CA GLU A 427 -32.59 -13.93 -10.29
C GLU A 427 -33.09 -13.92 -11.75
N PHE A 428 -32.18 -14.15 -12.71
CA PHE A 428 -32.48 -14.08 -14.15
C PHE A 428 -31.80 -15.23 -14.91
N PRO A 429 -32.25 -16.48 -14.73
CA PRO A 429 -31.61 -17.66 -15.33
C PRO A 429 -31.67 -17.63 -16.88
N ASP A 430 -32.75 -17.08 -17.44
CA ASP A 430 -33.01 -17.04 -18.89
C ASP A 430 -32.47 -15.79 -19.60
N GLN A 431 -31.80 -14.89 -18.85
CA GLN A 431 -31.28 -13.65 -19.42
C GLN A 431 -29.76 -13.71 -19.62
N ASP A 432 -29.31 -13.06 -20.70
CA ASP A 432 -27.88 -12.89 -20.98
C ASP A 432 -27.20 -11.99 -19.93
N ILE A 433 -25.90 -12.14 -19.81
CA ILE A 433 -25.08 -11.38 -18.88
C ILE A 433 -25.19 -9.86 -19.09
N THR A 434 -25.35 -9.40 -20.34
CA THR A 434 -25.48 -7.98 -20.66
C THR A 434 -26.86 -7.44 -20.24
N VAL A 435 -27.88 -8.25 -20.32
CA VAL A 435 -29.24 -7.90 -19.84
C VAL A 435 -29.25 -7.78 -18.31
N ARG A 436 -28.62 -8.72 -17.60
CA ARG A 436 -28.49 -8.66 -16.14
C ARG A 436 -27.75 -7.40 -15.69
N GLY A 437 -26.71 -6.99 -16.41
CA GLY A 437 -26.00 -5.73 -16.14
C GLY A 437 -26.90 -4.51 -16.28
N SER A 438 -27.66 -4.44 -17.34
CA SER A 438 -28.63 -3.35 -17.57
C SER A 438 -29.74 -3.33 -16.51
N VAL A 439 -30.27 -4.50 -16.10
CA VAL A 439 -31.23 -4.61 -14.99
C VAL A 439 -30.66 -4.01 -13.71
N SER A 440 -29.39 -4.31 -13.38
CA SER A 440 -28.73 -3.77 -12.22
C SER A 440 -28.66 -2.24 -12.24
N ILE A 441 -28.37 -1.64 -13.40
CA ILE A 441 -28.35 -0.17 -13.56
C ILE A 441 -29.72 0.43 -13.22
N GLY A 442 -30.81 -0.16 -13.70
CA GLY A 442 -32.15 0.32 -13.42
C GLY A 442 -32.56 0.17 -11.95
N ARG A 443 -32.28 -0.98 -11.35
CA ARG A 443 -32.58 -1.26 -9.95
C ARG A 443 -31.79 -0.36 -9.00
N ARG A 444 -30.57 0.03 -9.35
CA ARG A 444 -29.78 1.01 -8.58
C ARG A 444 -30.44 2.39 -8.55
N LEU A 445 -31.17 2.78 -9.57
CA LEU A 445 -31.91 4.02 -9.53
C LEU A 445 -33.15 3.90 -8.63
N GLN A 446 -33.85 2.76 -8.69
CA GLN A 446 -35.03 2.50 -7.86
C GLN A 446 -34.66 2.41 -6.37
N ASP A 447 -33.68 1.55 -6.00
CA ASP A 447 -33.17 1.35 -4.65
C ASP A 447 -31.68 0.99 -4.70
N PRO A 448 -30.77 1.97 -4.55
CA PRO A 448 -29.31 1.74 -4.64
C PRO A 448 -28.80 0.70 -3.64
N LEU A 449 -29.23 0.79 -2.38
CA LEU A 449 -28.73 -0.07 -1.32
C LEU A 449 -29.14 -1.53 -1.53
N ALA A 450 -30.43 -1.77 -1.84
CA ALA A 450 -30.94 -3.12 -2.09
C ALA A 450 -30.23 -3.85 -3.24
N GLU A 451 -29.75 -3.11 -4.23
CA GLU A 451 -29.02 -3.69 -5.35
C GLU A 451 -27.51 -3.84 -5.06
N LEU A 452 -26.89 -2.83 -4.47
CA LEU A 452 -25.44 -2.82 -4.21
C LEU A 452 -24.99 -3.82 -3.16
N VAL A 453 -25.83 -4.16 -2.17
CA VAL A 453 -25.49 -5.19 -1.15
C VAL A 453 -25.37 -6.60 -1.72
N LYS A 454 -25.80 -6.85 -2.96
CA LYS A 454 -25.61 -8.12 -3.67
C LYS A 454 -24.19 -8.35 -4.15
N ILE A 455 -23.33 -7.31 -4.10
CA ILE A 455 -21.97 -7.33 -4.62
C ILE A 455 -21.00 -7.21 -3.46
N ASP A 456 -19.87 -7.95 -3.52
CA ASP A 456 -18.76 -7.71 -2.59
C ASP A 456 -18.30 -6.24 -2.72
N PRO A 457 -18.29 -5.46 -1.64
CA PRO A 457 -17.87 -4.05 -1.66
C PRO A 457 -16.54 -3.81 -2.36
N LYS A 458 -15.58 -4.73 -2.24
CA LYS A 458 -14.30 -4.67 -2.97
C LYS A 458 -14.42 -4.71 -4.48
N SER A 459 -15.52 -5.21 -5.00
CA SER A 459 -15.78 -5.31 -6.44
C SER A 459 -16.48 -4.08 -7.00
N ILE A 460 -16.89 -3.13 -6.14
CA ILE A 460 -17.45 -1.86 -6.54
C ILE A 460 -16.32 -0.89 -6.86
N GLY A 461 -16.12 -0.59 -8.14
CA GLY A 461 -14.99 0.21 -8.64
C GLY A 461 -15.15 1.72 -8.38
N VAL A 462 -15.05 2.15 -7.12
CA VAL A 462 -15.15 3.56 -6.72
C VAL A 462 -13.83 4.17 -6.25
N GLY A 463 -12.75 3.39 -6.24
CA GLY A 463 -11.39 3.84 -5.89
C GLY A 463 -10.45 3.74 -7.10
N GLN A 464 -9.75 4.82 -7.42
CA GLN A 464 -8.84 4.87 -8.57
C GLN A 464 -7.70 3.84 -8.48
N TYR A 465 -7.21 3.57 -7.27
CA TYR A 465 -6.08 2.65 -7.00
C TYR A 465 -6.50 1.44 -6.16
N GLN A 466 -7.78 1.10 -6.18
CA GLN A 466 -8.38 0.02 -5.40
C GLN A 466 -7.66 -1.33 -5.55
N HIS A 467 -7.15 -1.63 -6.74
CA HIS A 467 -6.43 -2.88 -7.04
C HIS A 467 -4.93 -2.84 -6.69
N ASP A 468 -4.37 -1.65 -6.40
CA ASP A 468 -2.94 -1.46 -6.10
C ASP A 468 -2.65 -1.38 -4.61
N VAL A 469 -3.66 -1.09 -3.79
CA VAL A 469 -3.53 -1.04 -2.32
C VAL A 469 -3.45 -2.44 -1.71
N ASP A 470 -3.02 -2.52 -0.46
CA ASP A 470 -3.03 -3.78 0.29
C ASP A 470 -4.44 -4.37 0.38
N GLN A 471 -4.64 -5.55 -0.25
CA GLN A 471 -5.95 -6.18 -0.38
C GLN A 471 -6.48 -6.74 0.94
N LYS A 472 -5.60 -7.04 1.92
CA LYS A 472 -6.03 -7.47 3.26
C LYS A 472 -6.56 -6.28 4.05
N LEU A 473 -5.86 -5.13 3.93
CA LEU A 473 -6.30 -3.89 4.55
C LEU A 473 -7.59 -3.36 3.93
N LEU A 474 -7.73 -3.45 2.60
CA LEU A 474 -8.96 -3.08 1.90
C LEU A 474 -10.17 -3.92 2.32
N LYS A 475 -9.95 -5.19 2.68
CA LYS A 475 -11.03 -6.10 3.13
C LYS A 475 -11.52 -5.80 4.55
N LYS A 476 -10.67 -5.27 5.43
CA LYS A 476 -11.04 -4.84 6.79
C LYS A 476 -12.07 -3.70 6.77
#